data_1630a3a662c1d5350d7c358520043fda
#
_entry.id   1630a3a662c1d5350d7c358520043fda
#
_cell.length_a   1.000
_cell.length_b   1.000
_cell.length_c   1.000
_cell.angle_alpha   90.00
_cell.angle_beta   90.00
_cell.angle_gamma   90.00
#
_symmetry.space_group_name_H-M   'P 1'
#
loop_
_entity.id
_entity.type
_entity.pdbx_description
1 polymer ?
#
loop_
_entity_poly.entity_id
_entity_poly.type
_entity_poly.pdbx_seq_one_letter_code
_entity_poly.pdbx_strand_id
1 'polypeptide(L)'
;ENAIFGELAGWERANWFAIGKQEKKYIYDWKKQNWFENHRLEHLAIRNHVGLIDMSSFGKIRVEGADALLFCQKICGNNVDVDIGKIVYTQMLNSSGGIESDLTVTRLNQNCFLFVVPAATLVRDLSWLNRHRENFNVVVTDVTSSEAVLVLMGPNSRKLLSDISPNKFDNKNHSFGLAKEIEIGYGLARAHRISYVGELGWELYVSSEQACHVFETIREAGKKYELKLCGLHSLDSCRIEKAYRHFGHDITDEDHVLEAGLGFAVKTDKDDFIGKEAVIRK
;
A
#
# COMPACT_ATOMS: atom_id res chain seq x y z
N GLU A 1 -4.36 -22.62 1.73
CA GLU A 1 -3.01 -22.33 1.22
C GLU A 1 -1.92 -22.44 2.31
N ASN A 2 -2.25 -22.97 3.47
CA ASN A 2 -1.33 -23.17 4.62
C ASN A 2 -0.77 -21.86 5.23
N ALA A 3 -1.51 -20.77 5.16
CA ALA A 3 -1.14 -19.53 5.82
C ALA A 3 -1.14 -19.70 7.35
N ILE A 4 -0.19 -19.06 8.00
CA ILE A 4 -0.18 -18.83 9.43
C ILE A 4 -0.50 -17.36 9.65
N PHE A 5 -1.59 -17.11 10.35
CA PHE A 5 -2.13 -15.79 10.55
C PHE A 5 -1.62 -15.13 11.82
N GLY A 6 -1.56 -13.82 11.79
CA GLY A 6 -1.48 -12.95 12.96
C GLY A 6 -2.59 -11.92 12.91
N GLU A 7 -2.91 -11.33 14.03
CA GLU A 7 -3.95 -10.30 14.15
C GLU A 7 -3.30 -8.92 14.24
N LEU A 8 -3.89 -7.94 13.54
CA LEU A 8 -3.58 -6.52 13.72
C LEU A 8 -4.85 -5.70 13.50
N ALA A 9 -5.23 -4.90 14.50
CA ALA A 9 -6.38 -3.98 14.42
C ALA A 9 -7.69 -4.68 13.98
N GLY A 10 -7.92 -5.91 14.43
CA GLY A 10 -9.07 -6.74 14.11
C GLY A 10 -8.98 -7.48 12.76
N TRP A 11 -7.87 -7.38 12.04
CA TRP A 11 -7.63 -8.11 10.80
C TRP A 11 -6.76 -9.34 11.03
N GLU A 12 -7.20 -10.50 10.54
CA GLU A 12 -6.34 -11.66 10.35
C GLU A 12 -5.51 -11.49 9.09
N ARG A 13 -4.18 -11.54 9.22
CA ARG A 13 -3.24 -11.34 8.10
C ARG A 13 -2.28 -12.50 8.01
N ALA A 14 -2.07 -13.00 6.78
CA ALA A 14 -1.08 -14.04 6.54
C ALA A 14 0.34 -13.51 6.81
N ASN A 15 1.02 -14.05 7.82
CA ASN A 15 2.37 -13.65 8.17
C ASN A 15 3.44 -14.48 7.45
N TRP A 16 3.17 -15.77 7.22
CA TRP A 16 4.01 -16.69 6.46
C TRP A 16 3.21 -17.91 6.03
N PHE A 17 3.72 -18.72 5.12
CA PHE A 17 3.05 -19.91 4.58
C PHE A 17 3.84 -21.17 4.88
N ALA A 18 3.20 -22.18 5.51
CA ALA A 18 3.81 -23.45 5.84
C ALA A 18 4.04 -24.31 4.58
N ILE A 19 5.17 -25.02 4.55
CA ILE A 19 5.57 -25.88 3.44
C ILE A 19 5.33 -27.35 3.81
N GLY A 20 4.66 -28.07 2.91
CA GLY A 20 4.42 -29.51 3.08
C GLY A 20 3.60 -29.83 4.35
N LYS A 21 4.18 -30.67 5.22
CA LYS A 21 3.55 -31.11 6.48
C LYS A 21 4.01 -30.32 7.70
N GLN A 22 4.63 -29.18 7.51
CA GLN A 22 5.09 -28.31 8.60
C GLN A 22 3.92 -27.93 9.52
N GLU A 23 4.16 -27.91 10.82
CA GLU A 23 3.18 -27.49 11.81
C GLU A 23 2.82 -26.01 11.64
N LYS A 24 1.52 -25.72 11.58
CA LYS A 24 0.98 -24.36 11.31
C LYS A 24 0.86 -23.54 12.60
N LYS A 25 1.99 -23.34 13.26
CA LYS A 25 2.05 -22.51 14.48
C LYS A 25 3.39 -21.81 14.60
N TYR A 26 3.45 -20.78 15.42
CA TYR A 26 4.70 -20.12 15.79
C TYR A 26 5.45 -20.96 16.84
N ILE A 27 6.73 -21.25 16.58
CA ILE A 27 7.67 -21.80 17.54
C ILE A 27 8.82 -20.81 17.63
N TYR A 28 8.86 -20.06 18.73
CA TYR A 28 9.87 -19.03 18.98
C TYR A 28 11.17 -19.67 19.45
N ASP A 29 12.29 -19.23 18.90
CA ASP A 29 13.63 -19.64 19.27
C ASP A 29 14.57 -18.44 19.24
N TRP A 30 15.55 -18.41 20.15
CA TRP A 30 16.53 -17.34 20.21
C TRP A 30 17.49 -17.32 19.00
N LYS A 31 17.67 -18.44 18.31
CA LYS A 31 18.55 -18.57 17.15
C LYS A 31 17.79 -18.45 15.85
N LYS A 32 16.88 -19.39 15.60
CA LYS A 32 16.19 -19.49 14.30
C LYS A 32 14.78 -20.01 14.52
N GLN A 33 13.80 -19.18 14.27
CA GLN A 33 12.38 -19.53 14.39
C GLN A 33 11.99 -20.56 13.33
N ASN A 34 10.92 -21.33 13.60
CA ASN A 34 10.48 -22.40 12.70
C ASN A 34 10.00 -21.89 11.33
N TRP A 35 9.64 -20.63 11.20
CA TRP A 35 9.20 -20.02 9.94
C TRP A 35 10.34 -19.36 9.14
N PHE A 36 11.58 -19.39 9.62
CA PHE A 36 12.70 -18.69 8.96
C PHE A 36 12.90 -19.14 7.51
N GLU A 37 12.88 -20.45 7.21
CA GLU A 37 13.07 -20.94 5.85
C GLU A 37 11.89 -20.58 4.94
N ASN A 38 10.66 -20.55 5.47
CA ASN A 38 9.48 -20.13 4.75
C ASN A 38 9.62 -18.66 4.32
N HIS A 39 9.88 -17.80 5.30
CA HIS A 39 10.15 -16.38 5.11
C HIS A 39 11.29 -16.14 4.10
N ARG A 40 12.41 -16.87 4.22
CA ARG A 40 13.52 -16.77 3.28
C ARG A 40 13.11 -17.12 1.85
N LEU A 41 12.35 -18.19 1.65
CA LEU A 41 11.88 -18.60 0.33
C LEU A 41 10.86 -17.63 -0.28
N GLU A 42 9.98 -17.07 0.54
CA GLU A 42 9.03 -16.03 0.14
C GLU A 42 9.77 -14.75 -0.28
N HIS A 43 10.73 -14.30 0.54
CA HIS A 43 11.58 -13.15 0.24
C HIS A 43 12.32 -13.33 -1.09
N LEU A 44 12.95 -14.50 -1.29
CA LEU A 44 13.67 -14.79 -2.53
C LEU A 44 12.73 -14.89 -3.75
N ALA A 45 11.49 -15.33 -3.57
CA ALA A 45 10.50 -15.31 -4.65
C ALA A 45 10.16 -13.89 -5.08
N ILE A 46 9.98 -12.95 -4.13
CA ILE A 46 9.76 -11.54 -4.42
C ILE A 46 10.97 -10.95 -5.17
N ARG A 47 12.21 -11.30 -4.79
CA ARG A 47 13.43 -10.77 -5.42
C ARG A 47 13.71 -11.36 -6.80
N ASN A 48 13.50 -12.66 -6.99
CA ASN A 48 13.98 -13.39 -8.17
C ASN A 48 12.88 -13.84 -9.14
N HIS A 49 11.64 -13.94 -8.67
CA HIS A 49 10.51 -14.49 -9.41
C HIS A 49 9.26 -13.59 -9.33
N VAL A 50 8.28 -14.00 -8.54
CA VAL A 50 7.08 -13.22 -8.23
C VAL A 50 6.44 -13.69 -6.92
N GLY A 51 6.13 -12.74 -6.04
CA GLY A 51 5.36 -12.95 -4.81
C GLY A 51 3.96 -12.35 -4.92
N LEU A 52 2.99 -13.02 -4.33
CA LEU A 52 1.63 -12.53 -4.16
C LEU A 52 1.34 -12.38 -2.66
N ILE A 53 1.02 -11.17 -2.23
CA ILE A 53 0.79 -10.80 -0.82
C ILE A 53 -0.64 -10.28 -0.69
N ASP A 54 -1.37 -10.75 0.31
CA ASP A 54 -2.67 -10.18 0.68
C ASP A 54 -2.47 -8.98 1.62
N MET A 55 -2.80 -7.79 1.11
CA MET A 55 -2.77 -6.52 1.83
C MET A 55 -4.17 -5.91 1.96
N SER A 56 -5.22 -6.72 1.91
CA SER A 56 -6.62 -6.27 2.01
C SER A 56 -6.92 -5.52 3.29
N SER A 57 -6.10 -5.71 4.33
CA SER A 57 -6.19 -4.98 5.60
C SER A 57 -5.77 -3.50 5.52
N PHE A 58 -5.15 -3.03 4.43
CA PHE A 58 -4.89 -1.59 4.26
C PHE A 58 -6.17 -0.79 4.45
N GLY A 59 -6.08 0.27 5.25
CA GLY A 59 -7.15 1.26 5.34
C GLY A 59 -7.31 1.98 3.99
N LYS A 60 -8.52 2.03 3.49
CA LYS A 60 -8.88 2.72 2.25
C LYS A 60 -9.92 3.78 2.57
N ILE A 61 -9.53 5.05 2.45
CA ILE A 61 -10.40 6.18 2.79
C ILE A 61 -10.64 6.98 1.51
N ARG A 62 -11.91 7.15 1.15
CA ARG A 62 -12.31 7.98 0.03
C ARG A 62 -12.67 9.38 0.51
N VAL A 63 -12.05 10.38 -0.10
CA VAL A 63 -12.32 11.80 0.11
C VAL A 63 -12.91 12.35 -1.17
N GLU A 64 -14.16 12.80 -1.14
CA GLU A 64 -14.87 13.28 -2.33
C GLU A 64 -15.74 14.50 -2.02
N GLY A 65 -15.88 15.40 -2.98
CA GLY A 65 -16.70 16.60 -2.87
C GLY A 65 -16.15 17.75 -3.70
N ALA A 66 -16.88 18.85 -3.74
CA ALA A 66 -16.50 20.03 -4.51
C ALA A 66 -15.14 20.60 -4.10
N ASP A 67 -14.80 20.51 -2.81
CA ASP A 67 -13.55 21.02 -2.25
C ASP A 67 -12.51 19.92 -1.99
N ALA A 68 -12.68 18.71 -2.56
CA ALA A 68 -11.81 17.58 -2.27
C ALA A 68 -10.32 17.88 -2.59
N LEU A 69 -10.03 18.55 -3.69
CA LEU A 69 -8.67 18.95 -4.02
C LEU A 69 -8.09 19.94 -3.00
N LEU A 70 -8.83 20.97 -2.66
CA LEU A 70 -8.39 21.99 -1.67
C LEU A 70 -8.13 21.36 -0.30
N PHE A 71 -9.04 20.50 0.13
CA PHE A 71 -8.89 19.76 1.39
C PHE A 71 -7.67 18.84 1.37
N CYS A 72 -7.51 18.02 0.32
CA CYS A 72 -6.37 17.12 0.21
C CYS A 72 -5.03 17.88 0.13
N GLN A 73 -4.99 19.02 -0.54
CA GLN A 73 -3.82 19.91 -0.54
C GLN A 73 -3.50 20.45 0.86
N LYS A 74 -4.51 20.79 1.66
CA LYS A 74 -4.32 21.27 3.04
C LYS A 74 -3.82 20.18 4.00
N ILE A 75 -4.27 18.93 3.80
CA ILE A 75 -3.97 17.80 4.68
C ILE A 75 -2.61 17.14 4.35
N CYS A 76 -2.26 17.04 3.08
CA CYS A 76 -1.07 16.32 2.63
C CYS A 76 0.16 17.24 2.56
N GLY A 77 1.31 16.77 3.03
CA GLY A 77 2.58 17.50 2.90
C GLY A 77 3.07 17.59 1.45
N ASN A 78 2.75 16.59 0.61
CA ASN A 78 3.10 16.59 -0.81
C ASN A 78 2.02 17.27 -1.67
N ASN A 79 2.38 17.60 -2.91
CA ASN A 79 1.42 18.09 -3.90
C ASN A 79 0.57 16.95 -4.44
N VAL A 80 -0.75 17.01 -4.22
CA VAL A 80 -1.74 16.05 -4.71
C VAL A 80 -2.59 16.61 -5.87
N ASP A 81 -2.32 17.84 -6.30
CA ASP A 81 -2.87 18.37 -7.56
C ASP A 81 -2.05 17.84 -8.74
N VAL A 82 -2.38 16.64 -9.14
CA VAL A 82 -1.73 15.85 -10.18
C VAL A 82 -2.79 15.31 -11.14
N ASP A 83 -2.37 14.77 -12.27
CA ASP A 83 -3.29 14.15 -13.23
C ASP A 83 -4.11 13.03 -12.60
N ILE A 84 -5.33 12.80 -13.10
CA ILE A 84 -6.18 11.69 -12.70
C ILE A 84 -5.43 10.36 -12.94
N GLY A 85 -5.51 9.46 -11.96
CA GLY A 85 -4.80 8.19 -11.93
C GLY A 85 -3.39 8.28 -11.33
N LYS A 86 -2.85 9.46 -11.06
CA LYS A 86 -1.54 9.58 -10.38
C LYS A 86 -1.66 9.22 -8.90
N ILE A 87 -0.61 8.53 -8.44
CA ILE A 87 -0.42 8.12 -7.05
C ILE A 87 0.70 8.98 -6.47
N VAL A 88 0.44 9.61 -5.33
CA VAL A 88 1.38 10.47 -4.61
C VAL A 88 1.66 9.83 -3.24
N TYR A 89 2.93 9.57 -2.96
CA TYR A 89 3.38 9.23 -1.61
C TYR A 89 3.53 10.51 -0.80
N THR A 90 2.96 10.56 0.37
CA THR A 90 2.90 11.77 1.21
C THR A 90 2.73 11.41 2.67
N GLN A 91 2.99 12.39 3.55
CA GLN A 91 2.62 12.34 4.95
C GLN A 91 1.53 13.37 5.26
N MET A 92 0.68 13.06 6.22
CA MET A 92 -0.06 14.07 6.98
C MET A 92 0.83 14.49 8.15
N LEU A 93 0.94 15.78 8.41
CA LEU A 93 1.80 16.32 9.46
C LEU A 93 0.99 17.04 10.52
N ASN A 94 1.49 17.04 11.77
CA ASN A 94 0.98 17.91 12.82
C ASN A 94 1.61 19.31 12.74
N SER A 95 1.14 20.23 13.58
CA SER A 95 1.61 21.62 13.59
C SER A 95 3.10 21.79 13.94
N SER A 96 3.72 20.77 14.52
CA SER A 96 5.15 20.74 14.86
C SER A 96 6.01 20.09 13.76
N GLY A 97 5.41 19.64 12.64
CA GLY A 97 6.09 18.95 11.56
C GLY A 97 6.32 17.45 11.80
N GLY A 98 5.72 16.90 12.88
CA GLY A 98 5.71 15.46 13.16
C GLY A 98 4.76 14.72 12.24
N ILE A 99 5.05 13.42 12.01
CA ILE A 99 4.34 12.58 11.05
C ILE A 99 3.07 12.01 11.68
N GLU A 100 1.90 12.53 11.34
CA GLU A 100 0.61 11.97 11.79
C GLU A 100 0.21 10.71 11.04
N SER A 101 0.53 10.64 9.76
CA SER A 101 0.27 9.46 8.92
C SER A 101 1.25 9.39 7.76
N ASP A 102 1.58 8.17 7.35
CA ASP A 102 2.44 7.85 6.22
C ASP A 102 1.63 7.02 5.22
N LEU A 103 1.37 7.58 4.02
CA LEU A 103 0.32 7.07 3.15
C LEU A 103 0.57 7.35 1.67
N THR A 104 -0.26 6.72 0.84
CA THR A 104 -0.40 7.10 -0.58
C THR A 104 -1.77 7.72 -0.84
N VAL A 105 -1.80 8.71 -1.73
CA VAL A 105 -3.02 9.35 -2.22
C VAL A 105 -3.11 9.18 -3.72
N THR A 106 -4.23 8.64 -4.20
CA THR A 106 -4.51 8.49 -5.63
C THR A 106 -5.63 9.43 -6.03
N ARG A 107 -5.40 10.26 -7.05
CA ARG A 107 -6.47 11.06 -7.64
C ARG A 107 -7.32 10.20 -8.55
N LEU A 108 -8.51 9.78 -8.10
CA LEU A 108 -9.40 8.89 -8.84
C LEU A 108 -10.17 9.63 -9.96
N ASN A 109 -10.60 10.86 -9.66
CA ASN A 109 -11.22 11.76 -10.62
C ASN A 109 -11.03 13.23 -10.17
N GLN A 110 -11.69 14.17 -10.82
CA GLN A 110 -11.55 15.59 -10.52
C GLN A 110 -11.81 15.93 -9.04
N ASN A 111 -12.82 15.30 -8.44
CA ASN A 111 -13.32 15.59 -7.09
C ASN A 111 -13.28 14.39 -6.14
N CYS A 112 -12.44 13.38 -6.42
CA CYS A 112 -12.35 12.18 -5.60
C CYS A 112 -10.91 11.69 -5.49
N PHE A 113 -10.48 11.45 -4.24
CA PHE A 113 -9.16 10.96 -3.88
C PHE A 113 -9.28 9.70 -3.02
N LEU A 114 -8.40 8.74 -3.24
CA LEU A 114 -8.27 7.55 -2.41
C LEU A 114 -6.99 7.65 -1.58
N PHE A 115 -7.15 7.64 -0.28
CA PHE A 115 -6.07 7.53 0.71
C PHE A 115 -5.90 6.06 1.08
N VAL A 116 -4.68 5.55 1.02
CA VAL A 116 -4.34 4.20 1.46
C VAL A 116 -3.37 4.33 2.62
N VAL A 117 -3.80 3.82 3.77
CA VAL A 117 -3.14 3.97 5.07
C VAL A 117 -2.86 2.61 5.70
N PRO A 118 -1.92 2.51 6.67
CA PRO A 118 -1.71 1.27 7.41
C PRO A 118 -2.98 0.82 8.16
N ALA A 119 -3.22 -0.48 8.24
CA ALA A 119 -4.38 -1.02 8.96
C ALA A 119 -4.46 -0.54 10.43
N ALA A 120 -3.32 -0.43 11.09
CA ALA A 120 -3.25 -0.02 12.49
C ALA A 120 -3.64 1.44 12.74
N THR A 121 -3.55 2.30 11.73
CA THR A 121 -3.78 3.75 11.89
C THR A 121 -5.11 4.21 11.32
N LEU A 122 -5.90 3.35 10.66
CA LEU A 122 -7.14 3.70 9.98
C LEU A 122 -8.08 4.57 10.82
N VAL A 123 -8.35 4.18 12.07
CA VAL A 123 -9.26 4.93 12.96
C VAL A 123 -8.68 6.30 13.32
N ARG A 124 -7.38 6.37 13.58
CA ARG A 124 -6.65 7.61 13.84
C ARG A 124 -6.69 8.54 12.61
N ASP A 125 -6.41 8.01 11.44
CA ASP A 125 -6.38 8.76 10.19
C ASP A 125 -7.76 9.28 9.80
N LEU A 126 -8.81 8.48 9.96
CA LEU A 126 -10.19 8.91 9.80
C LEU A 126 -10.55 10.06 10.77
N SER A 127 -10.14 9.93 12.03
CA SER A 127 -10.36 10.98 13.04
C SER A 127 -9.63 12.27 12.67
N TRP A 128 -8.38 12.16 12.18
CA TRP A 128 -7.60 13.30 11.71
C TRP A 128 -8.28 14.02 10.55
N LEU A 129 -8.67 13.28 9.51
CA LEU A 129 -9.38 13.84 8.36
C LEU A 129 -10.70 14.49 8.75
N ASN A 130 -11.51 13.83 9.58
CA ASN A 130 -12.80 14.37 10.03
C ASN A 130 -12.65 15.65 10.86
N ARG A 131 -11.62 15.78 11.68
CA ARG A 131 -11.33 16.97 12.49
C ARG A 131 -11.01 18.18 11.63
N HIS A 132 -10.38 18.00 10.47
CA HIS A 132 -9.90 19.10 9.64
C HIS A 132 -10.81 19.44 8.46
N ARG A 133 -11.95 18.76 8.29
CA ARG A 133 -12.85 18.97 7.14
C ARG A 133 -13.92 20.05 7.33
N GLU A 134 -14.06 20.63 8.52
CA GLU A 134 -15.22 21.48 8.89
C GLU A 134 -15.52 22.62 7.90
N ASN A 135 -14.50 23.19 7.27
CA ASN A 135 -14.64 24.31 6.33
C ASN A 135 -14.60 23.89 4.85
N PHE A 136 -14.71 22.58 4.56
CA PHE A 136 -14.63 22.04 3.20
C PHE A 136 -15.88 21.23 2.86
N ASN A 137 -16.40 21.43 1.65
CA ASN A 137 -17.50 20.64 1.13
C ASN A 137 -16.97 19.27 0.65
N VAL A 138 -16.67 18.39 1.61
CA VAL A 138 -16.15 17.05 1.39
C VAL A 138 -16.83 16.00 2.27
N VAL A 139 -16.91 14.78 1.74
CA VAL A 139 -17.30 13.57 2.45
C VAL A 139 -16.06 12.71 2.59
N VAL A 140 -15.80 12.20 3.80
CA VAL A 140 -14.73 11.27 4.13
C VAL A 140 -15.37 9.92 4.45
N THR A 141 -15.11 8.89 3.66
CA THR A 141 -15.75 7.59 3.78
C THR A 141 -14.71 6.49 3.93
N ASP A 142 -14.84 5.65 4.96
CA ASP A 142 -14.12 4.39 5.04
C ASP A 142 -14.69 3.40 4.02
N VAL A 143 -13.88 3.02 3.05
CA VAL A 143 -14.21 2.05 2.02
C VAL A 143 -13.33 0.79 2.10
N THR A 144 -12.72 0.56 3.25
CA THR A 144 -11.76 -0.52 3.47
C THR A 144 -12.29 -1.88 3.06
N SER A 145 -13.51 -2.22 3.46
CA SER A 145 -14.11 -3.54 3.19
C SER A 145 -14.66 -3.70 1.77
N SER A 146 -14.71 -2.63 0.97
CA SER A 146 -15.24 -2.70 -0.39
C SER A 146 -14.26 -3.31 -1.39
N GLU A 147 -12.96 -3.28 -1.09
CA GLU A 147 -11.90 -3.73 -2.00
C GLU A 147 -10.87 -4.60 -1.27
N ALA A 148 -10.56 -5.76 -1.83
CA ALA A 148 -9.35 -6.49 -1.50
C ALA A 148 -8.14 -5.82 -2.15
N VAL A 149 -6.95 -6.00 -1.57
CA VAL A 149 -5.69 -5.53 -2.12
C VAL A 149 -4.74 -6.72 -2.29
N LEU A 150 -4.54 -7.12 -3.53
CA LEU A 150 -3.62 -8.20 -3.91
C LEU A 150 -2.33 -7.58 -4.45
N VAL A 151 -1.24 -7.77 -3.73
CA VAL A 151 0.06 -7.16 -4.06
C VAL A 151 0.91 -8.17 -4.82
N LEU A 152 1.15 -7.89 -6.11
CA LEU A 152 1.93 -8.75 -7.00
C LEU A 152 3.29 -8.10 -7.28
N MET A 153 4.36 -8.64 -6.72
CA MET A 153 5.70 -8.06 -6.75
C MET A 153 6.76 -9.06 -7.20
N GLY A 154 7.72 -8.58 -7.97
CA GLY A 154 8.87 -9.33 -8.44
C GLY A 154 9.12 -9.17 -9.94
N PRO A 155 10.31 -9.57 -10.46
CA PRO A 155 10.70 -9.34 -11.85
C PRO A 155 9.77 -10.00 -12.89
N ASN A 156 9.05 -11.07 -12.53
CA ASN A 156 8.11 -11.73 -13.41
C ASN A 156 6.67 -11.20 -13.34
N SER A 157 6.37 -10.25 -12.44
CA SER A 157 5.00 -9.72 -12.26
C SER A 157 4.39 -9.14 -13.54
N ARG A 158 5.19 -8.43 -14.34
CA ARG A 158 4.74 -7.88 -15.64
C ARG A 158 4.36 -8.97 -16.63
N LYS A 159 5.17 -10.00 -16.75
CA LYS A 159 4.89 -11.12 -17.66
C LYS A 159 3.62 -11.84 -17.27
N LEU A 160 3.47 -12.11 -15.96
CA LEU A 160 2.29 -12.76 -15.42
C LEU A 160 1.03 -11.95 -15.71
N LEU A 161 1.02 -10.63 -15.40
CA LEU A 161 -0.14 -9.78 -15.70
C LEU A 161 -0.45 -9.73 -17.20
N SER A 162 0.56 -9.70 -18.07
CA SER A 162 0.36 -9.70 -19.53
C SER A 162 -0.26 -10.99 -20.07
N ASP A 163 -0.15 -12.10 -19.34
CA ASP A 163 -0.76 -13.37 -19.72
C ASP A 163 -2.25 -13.49 -19.37
N ILE A 164 -2.70 -12.74 -18.36
CA ILE A 164 -4.05 -12.84 -17.79
C ILE A 164 -4.90 -11.60 -18.02
N SER A 165 -4.35 -10.61 -18.72
CA SER A 165 -4.99 -9.32 -18.96
C SER A 165 -4.73 -8.86 -20.40
N PRO A 166 -5.73 -8.29 -21.09
CA PRO A 166 -5.53 -7.68 -22.41
C PRO A 166 -4.81 -6.32 -22.34
N ASN A 167 -4.63 -5.79 -21.13
CA ASN A 167 -4.03 -4.47 -20.92
C ASN A 167 -2.51 -4.49 -21.12
N LYS A 168 -1.93 -3.31 -21.39
CA LYS A 168 -0.47 -3.15 -21.59
C LYS A 168 0.19 -2.67 -20.30
N PHE A 169 1.24 -3.37 -19.87
CA PHE A 169 1.97 -3.13 -18.61
C PHE A 169 3.39 -2.58 -18.82
N ASP A 170 3.76 -2.20 -20.04
CA ASP A 170 5.05 -1.54 -20.32
C ASP A 170 5.13 -0.14 -19.68
N ASN A 171 6.34 0.43 -19.61
CA ASN A 171 6.57 1.71 -18.93
C ASN A 171 5.85 2.89 -19.58
N LYS A 172 5.56 2.82 -20.88
CA LYS A 172 4.86 3.88 -21.62
C LYS A 172 3.36 3.87 -21.29
N ASN A 173 2.77 2.68 -21.24
CA ASN A 173 1.33 2.52 -21.05
C ASN A 173 0.93 2.50 -19.56
N HIS A 174 1.82 2.03 -18.67
CA HIS A 174 1.58 1.98 -17.24
C HIS A 174 2.86 2.36 -16.48
N SER A 175 3.14 3.66 -16.37
CA SER A 175 4.34 4.18 -15.70
C SER A 175 4.26 4.02 -14.17
N PHE A 176 5.41 4.05 -13.48
CA PHE A 176 5.47 4.09 -12.02
C PHE A 176 4.68 5.29 -11.46
N GLY A 177 3.97 5.08 -10.36
CA GLY A 177 3.11 6.09 -9.76
C GLY A 177 1.80 6.32 -10.51
N LEU A 178 1.35 5.37 -11.33
CA LEU A 178 0.08 5.46 -12.06
C LEU A 178 -0.85 4.30 -11.66
N ALA A 179 -2.09 4.65 -11.40
CA ALA A 179 -3.22 3.74 -11.22
C ALA A 179 -4.03 3.66 -12.50
N LYS A 180 -4.38 2.45 -12.93
CA LYS A 180 -5.26 2.20 -14.07
C LYS A 180 -6.22 1.06 -13.78
N GLU A 181 -7.42 1.13 -14.32
CA GLU A 181 -8.31 -0.01 -14.38
C GLU A 181 -7.82 -1.00 -15.42
N ILE A 182 -7.81 -2.27 -15.06
CA ILE A 182 -7.39 -3.40 -15.88
C ILE A 182 -8.35 -4.56 -15.72
N GLU A 183 -8.40 -5.42 -16.73
CA GLU A 183 -9.12 -6.68 -16.67
C GLU A 183 -8.20 -7.82 -16.22
N ILE A 184 -8.66 -8.69 -15.33
CA ILE A 184 -7.97 -9.93 -14.93
C ILE A 184 -8.98 -11.07 -14.93
N GLY A 185 -8.85 -11.98 -15.90
CA GLY A 185 -9.88 -12.99 -16.13
C GLY A 185 -11.22 -12.34 -16.42
N TYR A 186 -12.22 -12.60 -15.59
CA TYR A 186 -13.56 -11.97 -15.67
C TYR A 186 -13.74 -10.83 -14.66
N GLY A 187 -12.68 -10.43 -13.98
CA GLY A 187 -12.71 -9.40 -12.95
C GLY A 187 -12.05 -8.10 -13.41
N LEU A 188 -12.44 -7.01 -12.74
CA LEU A 188 -11.80 -5.72 -12.86
C LEU A 188 -10.94 -5.44 -11.65
N ALA A 189 -9.79 -4.83 -11.87
CA ALA A 189 -8.90 -4.35 -10.81
C ALA A 189 -8.40 -2.95 -11.12
N ARG A 190 -8.31 -2.09 -10.11
CA ARG A 190 -7.52 -0.87 -10.23
C ARG A 190 -6.08 -1.21 -9.84
N ALA A 191 -5.20 -1.25 -10.83
CA ALA A 191 -3.79 -1.61 -10.67
C ALA A 191 -2.96 -0.35 -10.39
N HIS A 192 -2.39 -0.27 -9.20
CA HIS A 192 -1.48 0.78 -8.76
C HIS A 192 -0.04 0.34 -8.98
N ARG A 193 0.68 0.98 -9.91
CA ARG A 193 2.08 0.65 -10.14
C ARG A 193 2.98 1.37 -9.13
N ILE A 194 3.05 0.81 -7.95
CA ILE A 194 3.91 1.23 -6.83
C ILE A 194 4.51 0.00 -6.17
N SER A 195 5.45 0.18 -5.25
CA SER A 195 6.12 -0.93 -4.57
C SER A 195 6.53 -0.54 -3.15
N TYR A 196 6.19 -1.40 -2.20
CA TYR A 196 6.70 -1.31 -0.83
C TYR A 196 7.80 -2.34 -0.54
N VAL A 197 8.16 -3.16 -1.52
CA VAL A 197 9.25 -4.15 -1.44
C VAL A 197 10.44 -3.78 -2.32
N GLY A 198 10.32 -2.73 -3.14
CA GLY A 198 11.38 -2.24 -4.02
C GLY A 198 11.63 -3.09 -5.26
N GLU A 199 10.65 -3.91 -5.65
CA GLU A 199 10.66 -4.67 -6.90
C GLU A 199 9.58 -4.16 -7.86
N LEU A 200 9.68 -4.56 -9.13
CA LEU A 200 8.62 -4.34 -10.12
C LEU A 200 7.32 -4.97 -9.65
N GLY A 201 6.21 -4.24 -9.72
CA GLY A 201 4.93 -4.83 -9.37
C GLY A 201 3.77 -3.86 -9.34
N TRP A 202 2.66 -4.36 -8.87
CA TRP A 202 1.39 -3.65 -8.76
C TRP A 202 0.64 -4.07 -7.50
N GLU A 203 -0.01 -3.10 -6.89
CA GLU A 203 -1.09 -3.35 -5.94
C GLU A 203 -2.41 -3.37 -6.72
N LEU A 204 -3.13 -4.46 -6.63
CA LEU A 204 -4.38 -4.70 -7.35
C LEU A 204 -5.55 -4.52 -6.39
N TYR A 205 -6.28 -3.43 -6.54
CA TYR A 205 -7.48 -3.13 -5.78
C TYR A 205 -8.67 -3.73 -6.51
N VAL A 206 -9.29 -4.72 -5.91
CA VAL A 206 -10.34 -5.56 -6.52
C VAL A 206 -11.58 -5.50 -5.64
N SER A 207 -12.77 -5.35 -6.23
CA SER A 207 -14.00 -5.42 -5.44
C SER A 207 -14.07 -6.74 -4.65
N SER A 208 -14.59 -6.68 -3.43
CA SER A 208 -14.67 -7.86 -2.54
C SER A 208 -15.36 -9.06 -3.20
N GLU A 209 -16.34 -8.81 -4.08
CA GLU A 209 -17.07 -9.85 -4.81
C GLU A 209 -16.19 -10.60 -5.83
N GLN A 210 -15.20 -9.93 -6.40
CA GLN A 210 -14.33 -10.50 -7.44
C GLN A 210 -12.97 -10.96 -6.89
N ALA A 211 -12.68 -10.69 -5.62
CA ALA A 211 -11.37 -10.92 -5.03
C ALA A 211 -10.90 -12.38 -5.14
N CYS A 212 -11.77 -13.34 -4.84
CA CYS A 212 -11.44 -14.76 -4.95
C CYS A 212 -11.12 -15.17 -6.39
N HIS A 213 -11.94 -14.70 -7.36
CA HIS A 213 -11.71 -15.01 -8.78
C HIS A 213 -10.36 -14.45 -9.26
N VAL A 214 -10.07 -13.19 -8.96
CA VAL A 214 -8.81 -12.56 -9.37
C VAL A 214 -7.61 -13.23 -8.70
N PHE A 215 -7.71 -13.54 -7.41
CA PHE A 215 -6.67 -14.27 -6.67
C PHE A 215 -6.36 -15.63 -7.32
N GLU A 216 -7.40 -16.44 -7.61
CA GLU A 216 -7.22 -17.75 -8.23
C GLU A 216 -6.66 -17.65 -9.66
N THR A 217 -7.09 -16.66 -10.43
CA THR A 217 -6.58 -16.40 -11.78
C THR A 217 -5.08 -16.09 -11.75
N ILE A 218 -4.65 -15.21 -10.83
CA ILE A 218 -3.24 -14.87 -10.64
C ILE A 218 -2.45 -16.09 -10.17
N ARG A 219 -2.97 -16.83 -9.19
CA ARG A 219 -2.32 -18.01 -8.61
C ARG A 219 -2.09 -19.11 -9.66
N GLU A 220 -3.10 -19.39 -10.47
CA GLU A 220 -3.00 -20.43 -11.50
C GLU A 220 -1.98 -20.05 -12.59
N ALA A 221 -2.08 -18.84 -13.14
CA ALA A 221 -1.15 -18.35 -14.13
C ALA A 221 0.28 -18.17 -13.58
N GLY A 222 0.39 -17.90 -12.29
CA GLY A 222 1.67 -17.69 -11.61
C GLY A 222 2.53 -18.96 -11.47
N LYS A 223 1.96 -20.15 -11.58
CA LYS A 223 2.69 -21.42 -11.46
C LYS A 223 3.92 -21.50 -12.38
N LYS A 224 3.78 -21.09 -13.63
CA LYS A 224 4.89 -21.08 -14.61
C LYS A 224 5.95 -20.01 -14.34
N TYR A 225 5.67 -19.06 -13.43
CA TYR A 225 6.58 -18.00 -13.02
C TYR A 225 7.14 -18.22 -11.62
N GLU A 226 6.97 -19.42 -11.06
CA GLU A 226 7.41 -19.76 -9.71
C GLU A 226 6.80 -18.83 -8.64
N LEU A 227 5.54 -18.40 -8.86
CA LEU A 227 4.81 -17.57 -7.90
C LEU A 227 4.74 -18.25 -6.53
N LYS A 228 5.06 -17.49 -5.50
CA LYS A 228 4.80 -17.87 -4.11
C LYS A 228 3.79 -16.93 -3.47
N LEU A 229 2.92 -17.51 -2.67
CA LEU A 229 2.17 -16.73 -1.69
C LEU A 229 3.17 -16.28 -0.62
N CYS A 230 3.15 -15.00 -0.30
CA CYS A 230 4.11 -14.38 0.58
C CYS A 230 3.39 -13.68 1.72
N GLY A 231 3.91 -13.84 2.93
CA GLY A 231 3.34 -13.24 4.11
C GLY A 231 4.00 -11.93 4.51
N LEU A 232 3.49 -11.31 5.57
CA LEU A 232 3.96 -9.99 6.02
C LEU A 232 5.39 -10.00 6.54
N HIS A 233 5.91 -11.14 7.02
CA HIS A 233 7.31 -11.24 7.41
C HIS A 233 8.26 -11.03 6.22
N SER A 234 7.92 -11.59 5.06
CA SER A 234 8.71 -11.40 3.84
C SER A 234 8.58 -9.99 3.27
N LEU A 235 7.39 -9.38 3.36
CA LEU A 235 7.19 -7.98 3.00
C LEU A 235 8.07 -7.07 3.87
N ASP A 236 8.06 -7.28 5.19
CA ASP A 236 8.82 -6.45 6.14
C ASP A 236 10.34 -6.56 5.89
N SER A 237 10.88 -7.75 5.68
CA SER A 237 12.29 -7.90 5.33
C SER A 237 12.65 -7.27 3.98
N CYS A 238 11.77 -7.34 2.99
CA CYS A 238 11.98 -6.69 1.69
C CYS A 238 11.97 -5.17 1.79
N ARG A 239 11.02 -4.57 2.53
CA ARG A 239 10.91 -3.12 2.64
C ARG A 239 12.10 -2.51 3.39
N ILE A 240 12.58 -3.19 4.45
CA ILE A 240 13.69 -2.67 5.27
C ILE A 240 15.01 -2.66 4.49
N GLU A 241 15.25 -3.62 3.60
CA GLU A 241 16.41 -3.62 2.70
C GLU A 241 16.44 -2.40 1.77
N LYS A 242 15.29 -1.79 1.49
CA LYS A 242 15.14 -0.58 0.67
C LYS A 242 15.03 0.69 1.51
N ALA A 243 15.19 0.58 2.82
CA ALA A 243 14.99 1.67 3.78
C ALA A 243 13.60 2.33 3.67
N TYR A 244 12.57 1.59 3.27
CA TYR A 244 11.18 2.06 3.31
C TYR A 244 10.69 2.04 4.76
N ARG A 245 10.16 3.17 5.21
CA ARG A 245 9.72 3.36 6.60
C ARG A 245 8.40 2.64 6.85
N HIS A 246 8.22 2.21 8.07
CA HIS A 246 6.99 1.61 8.56
C HIS A 246 6.48 2.45 9.74
N PHE A 247 5.36 3.12 9.55
CA PHE A 247 4.75 3.93 10.60
C PHE A 247 4.32 3.05 11.79
N GLY A 248 4.70 3.49 12.99
CA GLY A 248 4.50 2.74 14.23
C GLY A 248 5.64 1.78 14.59
N HIS A 249 6.66 1.64 13.72
CA HIS A 249 7.86 0.84 13.97
C HIS A 249 9.13 1.69 13.85
N ASP A 250 9.36 2.29 12.67
CA ASP A 250 10.55 3.09 12.38
C ASP A 250 10.32 4.58 12.61
N ILE A 251 9.09 5.02 12.42
CA ILE A 251 8.66 6.42 12.52
C ILE A 251 7.33 6.53 13.26
N THR A 252 7.14 7.64 13.97
CA THR A 252 5.96 7.97 14.77
C THR A 252 5.59 9.44 14.60
N ASP A 253 4.58 9.91 15.30
CA ASP A 253 4.18 11.32 15.34
C ASP A 253 5.15 12.25 16.08
N GLU A 254 6.11 11.68 16.81
CA GLU A 254 7.21 12.43 17.44
C GLU A 254 8.35 12.69 16.44
N ASP A 255 8.44 11.92 15.36
CA ASP A 255 9.49 12.06 14.35
C ASP A 255 9.15 13.19 13.37
N HIS A 256 10.10 14.12 13.23
CA HIS A 256 9.98 15.17 12.24
C HIS A 256 10.25 14.61 10.83
N VAL A 257 9.43 15.02 9.86
CA VAL A 257 9.45 14.47 8.49
C VAL A 257 10.82 14.56 7.81
N LEU A 258 11.61 15.62 8.09
CA LEU A 258 12.96 15.78 7.56
C LEU A 258 13.96 14.84 8.24
N GLU A 259 13.86 14.64 9.55
CA GLU A 259 14.70 13.69 10.31
C GLU A 259 14.44 12.25 9.90
N ALA A 260 13.18 11.92 9.59
CA ALA A 260 12.79 10.63 9.03
C ALA A 260 13.34 10.38 7.61
N GLY A 261 13.98 11.41 7.00
CA GLY A 261 14.48 11.32 5.62
C GLY A 261 13.38 11.31 4.56
N LEU A 262 12.20 11.86 4.88
CA LEU A 262 11.02 11.91 4.01
C LEU A 262 10.77 13.29 3.39
N GLY A 263 11.75 14.18 3.45
CA GLY A 263 11.64 15.53 2.87
C GLY A 263 11.32 15.56 1.38
N PHE A 264 11.66 14.50 0.62
CA PHE A 264 11.30 14.38 -0.79
C PHE A 264 9.78 14.28 -1.02
N ALA A 265 9.04 13.81 -0.01
CA ALA A 265 7.59 13.64 -0.03
C ALA A 265 6.83 14.84 0.59
N VAL A 266 7.52 15.97 0.81
CA VAL A 266 6.94 17.22 1.28
C VAL A 266 7.29 18.34 0.29
N LYS A 267 6.29 19.12 -0.13
CA LYS A 267 6.42 20.24 -1.06
C LYS A 267 6.21 21.57 -0.37
N THR A 268 7.29 22.18 0.09
CA THR A 268 7.27 23.47 0.80
C THR A 268 6.92 24.66 -0.10
N ASP A 269 7.00 24.48 -1.41
CA ASP A 269 6.57 25.46 -2.44
C ASP A 269 5.05 25.51 -2.66
N LYS A 270 4.26 24.59 -2.08
CA LYS A 270 2.81 24.69 -2.05
C LYS A 270 2.35 25.91 -1.25
N ASP A 271 1.17 26.43 -1.54
CA ASP A 271 0.61 27.59 -0.84
C ASP A 271 0.48 27.35 0.67
N ASP A 272 -0.17 26.25 1.08
CA ASP A 272 -0.33 25.91 2.49
C ASP A 272 -0.59 24.42 2.70
N PHE A 273 -0.15 23.91 3.86
CA PHE A 273 -0.53 22.60 4.43
C PHE A 273 -0.24 22.57 5.94
N ILE A 274 -0.87 21.65 6.66
CA ILE A 274 -0.66 21.50 8.10
C ILE A 274 0.81 21.14 8.37
N GLY A 275 1.47 21.89 9.25
CA GLY A 275 2.87 21.69 9.61
C GLY A 275 3.89 22.39 8.71
N LYS A 276 3.47 23.08 7.64
CA LYS A 276 4.39 23.75 6.68
C LYS A 276 5.42 24.65 7.37
N GLU A 277 4.98 25.54 8.26
CA GLU A 277 5.89 26.46 8.93
C GLU A 277 6.95 25.74 9.79
N ALA A 278 6.58 24.63 10.43
CA ALA A 278 7.51 23.85 11.22
C ALA A 278 8.57 23.18 10.32
N VAL A 279 8.15 22.68 9.15
CA VAL A 279 9.08 22.09 8.17
C VAL A 279 10.04 23.12 7.60
N ILE A 280 9.59 24.34 7.33
CA ILE A 280 10.44 25.42 6.77
C ILE A 280 11.44 25.94 7.80
N ARG A 281 11.06 25.97 9.09
CA ARG A 281 11.92 26.49 10.17
C ARG A 281 13.08 25.56 10.54
N LYS A 282 13.00 24.29 10.21
CA LYS A 282 14.02 23.28 10.50
C LYS A 282 15.01 23.11 9.37
#